data_19eef5bc3fbae4ea3a8dcfbc514bb378
#
_entry.id   19eef5bc3fbae4ea3a8dcfbc514bb378
#
_cell.length_a   1.000
_cell.length_b   1.000
_cell.length_c   1.000
_cell.angle_alpha   90.00
_cell.angle_beta   90.00
_cell.angle_gamma   90.00
#
_symmetry.space_group_name_H-M   'P 1'
#
loop_
_entity.id
_entity.type
_entity.pdbx_description
1 polymer ?
#
loop_
_entity_poly.entity_id
_entity_poly.type
_entity_poly.pdbx_seq_one_letter_code
_entity_poly.pdbx_strand_id
1 'polypeptide(L)'
;MRVFIKTGINGFPETETNYNAWQGFQELGFRPLFYSNEKELSGCTPNDLIVSGVGTIVRKLKGYGIQIPEYDYPEELSRFLGRRIWNDTMAGVLSKQEQWPVFVKPVRDKAFVGFVLRSEKDIAGRRQIRPDEPVLCSEPVSFDTEWRAFVRYGKIWDVRPYRGDWHRHFDPEVPEQAVKAFKSAPAGYAIDIGVTEKGQTLPVEINDGFALGCYGADPVQYARTLSARWCELVGIRDECDTYLEAVDWKNRMHPHGSAV
;
A
#
# COMPACT_ATOMS: atom_id res chain seq x y z
N MET A 1 -7.21 22.06 -2.84
CA MET A 1 -6.90 21.06 -1.79
C MET A 1 -5.76 21.56 -0.92
N ARG A 2 -5.86 21.51 0.43
CA ARG A 2 -4.71 21.70 1.34
C ARG A 2 -4.09 20.33 1.61
N VAL A 3 -2.79 20.31 1.92
CA VAL A 3 -2.06 19.08 2.25
C VAL A 3 -1.47 19.21 3.66
N PHE A 4 -1.73 18.22 4.50
CA PHE A 4 -1.25 18.17 5.88
C PHE A 4 -0.25 17.03 6.03
N ILE A 5 0.95 17.33 6.51
CA ILE A 5 2.04 16.34 6.68
C ILE A 5 2.33 16.13 8.16
N LYS A 6 2.28 14.90 8.62
CA LYS A 6 2.63 14.52 9.98
C LYS A 6 4.13 14.78 10.24
N THR A 7 4.43 15.48 11.34
CA THR A 7 5.79 15.74 11.81
C THR A 7 6.07 15.06 13.14
N GLY A 8 7.34 14.80 13.39
CA GLY A 8 7.83 14.44 14.71
C GLY A 8 7.94 15.66 15.65
N ILE A 9 8.44 15.41 16.85
CA ILE A 9 8.62 16.44 17.90
C ILE A 9 9.62 17.54 17.52
N ASN A 10 10.48 17.28 16.53
CA ASN A 10 11.46 18.23 15.99
C ASN A 10 10.89 19.15 14.89
N GLY A 11 9.60 19.05 14.58
CA GLY A 11 8.93 19.84 13.55
C GLY A 11 9.22 19.43 12.09
N PHE A 12 10.00 18.35 11.88
CA PHE A 12 10.24 17.77 10.56
C PHE A 12 9.32 16.58 10.29
N PRO A 13 9.10 16.20 9.02
CA PRO A 13 8.34 14.99 8.67
C PRO A 13 8.79 13.76 9.49
N GLU A 14 7.83 13.06 10.08
CA GLU A 14 8.08 12.02 11.10
C GLU A 14 8.81 10.79 10.55
N THR A 15 8.59 10.50 9.27
CA THR A 15 9.15 9.32 8.58
C THR A 15 9.70 9.70 7.22
N GLU A 16 10.52 8.83 6.62
CA GLU A 16 10.95 8.94 5.23
C GLU A 16 9.75 9.10 4.28
N THR A 17 8.71 8.34 4.50
CA THR A 17 7.45 8.40 3.74
C THR A 17 6.80 9.78 3.80
N ASN A 18 6.72 10.38 4.98
CA ASN A 18 6.16 11.72 5.16
C ASN A 18 7.03 12.80 4.51
N TYR A 19 8.36 12.64 4.60
CA TYR A 19 9.32 13.53 3.95
C TYR A 19 9.19 13.48 2.42
N ASN A 20 9.11 12.27 1.86
CA ASN A 20 8.95 12.06 0.44
C ASN A 20 7.64 12.69 -0.08
N ALA A 21 6.53 12.50 0.63
CA ALA A 21 5.26 13.14 0.30
C ALA A 21 5.35 14.68 0.37
N TRP A 22 5.96 15.23 1.44
CA TRP A 22 6.17 16.66 1.58
C TRP A 22 6.94 17.24 0.40
N GLN A 23 8.07 16.65 0.03
CA GLN A 23 8.87 17.07 -1.10
C GLN A 23 8.05 17.02 -2.40
N GLY A 24 7.35 15.92 -2.68
CA GLY A 24 6.57 15.78 -3.89
C GLY A 24 5.43 16.81 -4.00
N PHE A 25 4.71 17.08 -2.91
CA PHE A 25 3.67 18.11 -2.93
C PHE A 25 4.24 19.52 -3.08
N GLN A 26 5.43 19.80 -2.52
CA GLN A 26 6.10 21.10 -2.77
C GLN A 26 6.48 21.27 -4.24
N GLU A 27 7.05 20.24 -4.86
CA GLU A 27 7.42 20.27 -6.28
C GLU A 27 6.19 20.40 -7.20
N LEU A 28 5.03 19.90 -6.78
CA LEU A 28 3.74 20.10 -7.45
C LEU A 28 3.14 21.50 -7.21
N GLY A 29 3.82 22.36 -6.47
CA GLY A 29 3.39 23.75 -6.21
C GLY A 29 2.44 23.92 -5.03
N PHE A 30 2.16 22.86 -4.26
CA PHE A 30 1.41 22.97 -3.00
C PHE A 30 2.28 23.62 -1.91
N ARG A 31 1.60 24.10 -0.86
CA ARG A 31 2.24 24.56 0.38
C ARG A 31 1.78 23.67 1.52
N PRO A 32 2.42 22.50 1.74
CA PRO A 32 2.01 21.58 2.78
C PRO A 32 2.08 22.22 4.16
N LEU A 33 1.09 21.95 4.99
CA LEU A 33 0.99 22.37 6.38
C LEU A 33 1.47 21.24 7.28
N PHE A 34 2.29 21.57 8.26
CA PHE A 34 2.78 20.58 9.22
C PHE A 34 1.83 20.47 10.42
N TYR A 35 1.71 19.26 10.97
CA TYR A 35 1.02 19.02 12.23
C TYR A 35 1.74 17.94 13.05
N SER A 36 1.73 18.10 14.36
CA SER A 36 2.41 17.21 15.31
C SER A 36 1.44 16.30 16.07
N ASN A 37 0.19 16.70 16.21
CA ASN A 37 -0.84 15.92 16.88
C ASN A 37 -2.20 16.00 16.16
N GLU A 38 -3.04 14.99 16.36
CA GLU A 38 -4.33 14.87 15.63
C GLU A 38 -5.34 15.98 15.98
N LYS A 39 -5.19 16.68 17.10
CA LYS A 39 -6.08 17.81 17.47
C LYS A 39 -5.94 18.96 16.49
N GLU A 40 -4.75 19.16 15.92
CA GLU A 40 -4.49 20.18 14.90
C GLU A 40 -5.26 19.93 13.60
N LEU A 41 -5.71 18.70 13.39
CA LEU A 41 -6.55 18.31 12.25
C LEU A 41 -8.06 18.52 12.50
N SER A 42 -8.47 19.14 13.63
CA SER A 42 -9.89 19.30 13.97
C SER A 42 -10.68 20.14 12.95
N GLY A 43 -10.00 21.09 12.29
CA GLY A 43 -10.58 21.94 11.23
C GLY A 43 -10.39 21.39 9.80
N CYS A 44 -9.87 20.15 9.65
CA CYS A 44 -9.76 19.53 8.33
C CYS A 44 -11.09 19.02 7.85
N THR A 45 -11.29 19.14 6.55
CA THR A 45 -12.46 18.67 5.81
C THR A 45 -12.07 17.53 4.85
N PRO A 46 -13.01 16.81 4.21
CA PRO A 46 -12.68 15.84 3.17
C PRO A 46 -11.81 16.40 2.03
N ASN A 47 -11.89 17.72 1.76
CA ASN A 47 -11.08 18.38 0.73
C ASN A 47 -9.60 18.58 1.13
N ASP A 48 -9.22 18.17 2.33
CA ASP A 48 -7.85 18.34 2.86
C ASP A 48 -7.15 16.98 2.90
N LEU A 49 -6.12 16.80 2.09
CA LEU A 49 -5.33 15.57 2.08
C LEU A 49 -4.42 15.51 3.31
N ILE A 50 -4.45 14.37 3.99
CA ILE A 50 -3.66 14.12 5.19
C ILE A 50 -2.63 13.01 4.92
N VAL A 51 -1.36 13.32 5.11
CA VAL A 51 -0.25 12.35 5.07
C VAL A 51 0.12 11.97 6.48
N SER A 52 -0.07 10.69 6.80
CA SER A 52 0.15 10.14 8.15
C SER A 52 0.21 8.61 8.11
N GLY A 53 0.39 7.99 9.27
CA GLY A 53 0.21 6.56 9.42
C GLY A 53 -1.26 6.14 9.20
N VAL A 54 -1.45 4.90 8.73
CA VAL A 54 -2.75 4.27 8.39
C VAL A 54 -3.84 4.56 9.44
N GLY A 55 -3.53 4.36 10.74
CA GLY A 55 -4.52 4.52 11.81
C GLY A 55 -5.13 5.92 11.90
N THR A 56 -4.33 6.98 11.70
CA THR A 56 -4.82 8.37 11.70
C THR A 56 -5.72 8.63 10.51
N ILE A 57 -5.31 8.19 9.31
CA ILE A 57 -6.09 8.40 8.08
C ILE A 57 -7.42 7.66 8.15
N VAL A 58 -7.41 6.39 8.57
CA VAL A 58 -8.64 5.60 8.74
C VAL A 58 -9.61 6.25 9.72
N ARG A 59 -9.13 6.75 10.87
CA ARG A 59 -10.00 7.47 11.83
C ARG A 59 -10.60 8.73 11.21
N LYS A 60 -9.82 9.49 10.44
CA LYS A 60 -10.30 10.71 9.78
C LYS A 60 -11.33 10.41 8.71
N LEU A 61 -11.08 9.47 7.82
CA LEU A 61 -12.02 9.07 6.77
C LEU A 61 -13.33 8.53 7.36
N LYS A 62 -13.25 7.69 8.40
CA LYS A 62 -14.45 7.26 9.15
C LYS A 62 -15.21 8.44 9.79
N GLY A 63 -14.48 9.42 10.34
CA GLY A 63 -15.07 10.64 10.89
C GLY A 63 -15.80 11.49 9.84
N TYR A 64 -15.44 11.37 8.58
CA TYR A 64 -16.14 11.97 7.44
C TYR A 64 -17.28 11.10 6.89
N GLY A 65 -17.54 9.93 7.47
CA GLY A 65 -18.54 8.98 6.97
C GLY A 65 -18.08 8.16 5.76
N ILE A 66 -16.79 8.17 5.46
CA ILE A 66 -16.23 7.47 4.30
C ILE A 66 -15.86 6.04 4.70
N GLN A 67 -16.38 5.08 3.94
CA GLN A 67 -15.99 3.68 4.04
C GLN A 67 -14.80 3.41 3.11
N ILE A 68 -13.76 2.79 3.63
CA ILE A 68 -12.59 2.37 2.86
C ILE A 68 -12.83 0.93 2.42
N PRO A 69 -12.88 0.65 1.10
CA PRO A 69 -12.96 -0.72 0.60
C PRO A 69 -11.73 -1.54 0.99
N GLU A 70 -11.92 -2.84 1.20
CA GLU A 70 -10.81 -3.78 1.45
C GLU A 70 -10.34 -4.40 0.12
N TYR A 71 -9.03 -4.38 -0.12
CA TYR A 71 -8.42 -4.84 -1.37
C TYR A 71 -7.35 -5.92 -1.18
N ASP A 72 -7.27 -6.56 -0.01
CA ASP A 72 -6.16 -7.44 0.35
C ASP A 72 -5.84 -8.49 -0.74
N TYR A 73 -6.85 -9.25 -1.18
CA TYR A 73 -6.71 -10.27 -2.23
C TYR A 73 -7.94 -10.28 -3.14
N PRO A 74 -8.03 -9.34 -4.10
CA PRO A 74 -9.15 -9.28 -5.02
C PRO A 74 -9.28 -10.57 -5.82
N GLU A 75 -10.50 -11.03 -6.07
CA GLU A 75 -10.77 -12.26 -6.82
C GLU A 75 -10.16 -12.22 -8.22
N GLU A 76 -10.16 -11.03 -8.85
CA GLU A 76 -9.56 -10.79 -10.16
C GLU A 76 -8.07 -11.14 -10.22
N LEU A 77 -7.38 -11.14 -9.07
CA LEU A 77 -5.96 -11.47 -8.97
C LEU A 77 -5.70 -12.92 -8.54
N SER A 78 -6.73 -13.72 -8.28
CA SER A 78 -6.60 -15.08 -7.75
C SER A 78 -5.65 -15.97 -8.57
N ARG A 79 -5.68 -15.87 -9.90
CA ARG A 79 -4.81 -16.64 -10.80
C ARG A 79 -3.31 -16.33 -10.68
N PHE A 80 -2.96 -15.16 -10.14
CA PHE A 80 -1.57 -14.73 -9.97
C PHE A 80 -0.98 -15.12 -8.61
N LEU A 81 -1.82 -15.45 -7.62
CA LEU A 81 -1.40 -15.63 -6.23
C LEU A 81 -0.51 -16.86 -6.01
N GLY A 82 -0.58 -17.86 -6.89
CA GLY A 82 0.23 -19.07 -6.83
C GLY A 82 0.04 -19.91 -5.55
N ARG A 83 -0.96 -19.57 -4.75
CA ARG A 83 -1.31 -20.22 -3.48
C ARG A 83 -2.81 -20.09 -3.21
N ARG A 84 -3.36 -21.04 -2.48
CA ARG A 84 -4.72 -20.94 -1.97
C ARG A 84 -4.80 -19.94 -0.84
N ILE A 85 -5.84 -19.10 -0.86
CA ILE A 85 -6.18 -18.12 0.19
C ILE A 85 -7.64 -18.34 0.57
N TRP A 86 -7.95 -18.31 1.88
CA TRP A 86 -9.32 -18.49 2.39
C TRP A 86 -9.52 -17.76 3.71
N ASN A 87 -10.77 -17.48 4.04
CA ASN A 87 -11.14 -16.93 5.34
C ASN A 87 -11.54 -18.04 6.33
N ASP A 88 -11.18 -17.86 7.59
CA ASP A 88 -11.56 -18.75 8.70
C ASP A 88 -11.61 -17.92 10.01
N THR A 89 -11.83 -18.59 11.13
CA THR A 89 -11.56 -18.06 12.46
C THR A 89 -10.30 -18.71 13.04
N MET A 90 -9.70 -18.08 14.03
CA MET A 90 -8.52 -18.70 14.67
C MET A 90 -8.87 -20.08 15.26
N ALA A 91 -10.03 -20.24 15.88
CA ALA A 91 -10.50 -21.54 16.37
C ALA A 91 -10.68 -22.56 15.24
N GLY A 92 -11.21 -22.14 14.10
CA GLY A 92 -11.34 -22.99 12.91
C GLY A 92 -10.01 -23.50 12.39
N VAL A 93 -9.01 -22.62 12.32
CA VAL A 93 -7.64 -23.01 11.93
C VAL A 93 -7.00 -23.97 12.93
N LEU A 94 -7.16 -23.73 14.23
CA LEU A 94 -6.61 -24.58 15.29
C LEU A 94 -7.25 -25.96 15.34
N SER A 95 -8.51 -26.08 14.93
CA SER A 95 -9.22 -27.38 14.89
C SER A 95 -8.85 -28.26 13.71
N LYS A 96 -8.14 -27.71 12.68
CA LYS A 96 -7.80 -28.37 11.41
C LYS A 96 -6.28 -28.57 11.30
N GLN A 97 -5.68 -29.25 12.29
CA GLN A 97 -4.22 -29.44 12.35
C GLN A 97 -3.64 -30.16 11.12
N GLU A 98 -4.45 -30.95 10.43
CA GLU A 98 -4.08 -31.63 9.18
C GLU A 98 -3.81 -30.66 8.01
N GLN A 99 -4.24 -29.41 8.12
CA GLN A 99 -3.99 -28.34 7.12
C GLN A 99 -2.71 -27.54 7.41
N TRP A 100 -2.03 -27.82 8.51
CA TRP A 100 -0.78 -27.14 8.84
C TRP A 100 0.39 -27.66 8.00
N PRO A 101 1.39 -26.82 7.65
CA PRO A 101 1.54 -25.43 8.02
C PRO A 101 0.60 -24.51 7.25
N VAL A 102 0.09 -23.45 7.92
CA VAL A 102 -0.76 -22.42 7.34
C VAL A 102 -0.28 -21.03 7.77
N PHE A 103 -0.20 -20.08 6.83
CA PHE A 103 -0.01 -18.67 7.16
C PHE A 103 -1.34 -18.07 7.57
N VAL A 104 -1.35 -17.32 8.67
CA VAL A 104 -2.54 -16.62 9.18
C VAL A 104 -2.24 -15.16 9.44
N LYS A 105 -3.13 -14.28 9.00
CA LYS A 105 -3.12 -12.85 9.35
C LYS A 105 -4.52 -12.40 9.74
N PRO A 106 -4.66 -11.33 10.58
CA PRO A 106 -5.99 -10.84 10.93
C PRO A 106 -6.68 -10.23 9.72
N VAL A 107 -8.00 -10.41 9.60
CA VAL A 107 -8.81 -9.67 8.62
C VAL A 107 -8.88 -8.20 9.02
N ARG A 108 -8.97 -7.89 10.31
CA ARG A 108 -8.92 -6.53 10.82
C ARG A 108 -7.48 -6.04 10.98
N ASP A 109 -7.21 -4.89 10.41
CA ASP A 109 -5.89 -4.27 10.43
C ASP A 109 -5.28 -4.21 11.84
N LYS A 110 -4.05 -4.72 11.98
CA LYS A 110 -3.21 -4.66 13.19
C LYS A 110 -3.74 -5.34 14.45
N ALA A 111 -4.70 -6.25 14.37
CA ALA A 111 -5.09 -7.05 15.54
C ALA A 111 -3.90 -7.91 16.03
N PHE A 112 -3.10 -8.45 15.11
CA PHE A 112 -1.82 -9.11 15.38
C PHE A 112 -0.96 -9.13 14.11
N VAL A 113 0.35 -9.44 14.26
CA VAL A 113 1.25 -9.65 13.12
C VAL A 113 1.05 -11.05 12.55
N GLY A 114 0.85 -11.16 11.22
CA GLY A 114 0.70 -12.43 10.53
C GLY A 114 1.89 -13.37 10.79
N PHE A 115 1.62 -14.67 10.87
CA PHE A 115 2.64 -15.69 11.12
C PHE A 115 2.26 -17.03 10.49
N VAL A 116 3.23 -17.93 10.36
CA VAL A 116 2.99 -19.30 9.91
C VAL A 116 2.75 -20.19 11.14
N LEU A 117 1.57 -20.80 11.19
CA LEU A 117 1.19 -21.78 12.20
C LEU A 117 1.62 -23.17 11.74
N ARG A 118 2.63 -23.75 12.40
CA ARG A 118 3.17 -25.10 12.14
C ARG A 118 2.84 -26.08 13.27
N SER A 119 2.64 -25.53 14.47
CA SER A 119 2.39 -26.28 15.69
C SER A 119 1.68 -25.40 16.72
N GLU A 120 1.13 -26.01 17.78
CA GLU A 120 0.54 -25.29 18.90
C GLU A 120 1.51 -24.32 19.60
N LYS A 121 2.83 -24.54 19.49
CA LYS A 121 3.85 -23.64 20.05
C LYS A 121 3.82 -22.25 19.38
N ASP A 122 3.44 -22.17 18.11
CA ASP A 122 3.41 -20.91 17.37
C ASP A 122 2.30 -19.98 17.87
N ILE A 123 1.26 -20.51 18.50
CA ILE A 123 0.15 -19.73 19.09
C ILE A 123 0.30 -19.53 20.61
N ALA A 124 1.07 -20.37 21.31
CA ALA A 124 1.13 -20.39 22.78
C ALA A 124 1.52 -19.05 23.43
N GLY A 125 2.32 -18.23 22.75
CA GLY A 125 2.72 -16.89 23.21
C GLY A 125 1.80 -15.75 22.78
N ARG A 126 0.71 -16.03 22.05
CA ARG A 126 -0.14 -15.02 21.37
C ARG A 126 -1.52 -14.90 22.02
N ARG A 127 -1.55 -14.72 23.36
CA ARG A 127 -2.78 -14.67 24.15
C ARG A 127 -3.77 -13.58 23.77
N GLN A 128 -3.31 -12.54 23.05
CA GLN A 128 -4.15 -11.48 22.54
C GLN A 128 -5.06 -11.90 21.37
N ILE A 129 -4.77 -13.06 20.74
CA ILE A 129 -5.58 -13.55 19.61
C ILE A 129 -6.76 -14.34 20.18
N ARG A 130 -7.95 -13.86 19.88
CA ARG A 130 -9.18 -14.51 20.35
C ARG A 130 -9.54 -15.72 19.48
N PRO A 131 -10.21 -16.75 20.04
CA PRO A 131 -10.65 -17.89 19.25
C PRO A 131 -11.60 -17.53 18.08
N ASP A 132 -12.45 -16.55 18.28
CA ASP A 132 -13.41 -16.04 17.28
C ASP A 132 -12.81 -14.98 16.34
N GLU A 133 -11.50 -14.68 16.45
CA GLU A 133 -10.86 -13.68 15.61
C GLU A 133 -10.90 -14.11 14.14
N PRO A 134 -11.53 -13.29 13.26
CA PRO A 134 -11.52 -13.56 11.83
C PRO A 134 -10.10 -13.45 11.26
N VAL A 135 -9.68 -14.49 10.56
CA VAL A 135 -8.36 -14.58 9.96
C VAL A 135 -8.43 -14.88 8.48
N LEU A 136 -7.50 -14.31 7.77
CA LEU A 136 -7.18 -14.71 6.40
C LEU A 136 -6.05 -15.72 6.46
N CYS A 137 -6.26 -16.84 5.82
CA CYS A 137 -5.35 -17.99 5.77
C CYS A 137 -4.77 -18.14 4.37
N SER A 138 -3.54 -18.62 4.28
CA SER A 138 -2.98 -19.05 3.01
C SER A 138 -2.00 -20.21 3.18
N GLU A 139 -1.77 -20.94 2.09
CA GLU A 139 -0.58 -21.79 2.00
C GLU A 139 0.67 -20.94 2.21
N PRO A 140 1.62 -21.38 3.05
CA PRO A 140 2.84 -20.61 3.29
C PRO A 140 3.69 -20.51 2.03
N VAL A 141 4.17 -19.30 1.75
CA VAL A 141 5.15 -19.03 0.69
C VAL A 141 6.34 -18.30 1.31
N SER A 142 7.54 -18.72 0.94
CA SER A 142 8.77 -18.02 1.29
C SER A 142 9.20 -17.17 0.10
N PHE A 143 9.46 -15.89 0.36
CA PHE A 143 9.98 -14.97 -0.62
C PHE A 143 11.43 -14.60 -0.29
N ASP A 144 12.34 -14.77 -1.25
CA ASP A 144 13.75 -14.37 -1.13
C ASP A 144 13.91 -12.86 -1.25
N THR A 145 13.03 -12.23 -2.03
CA THR A 145 13.01 -10.78 -2.22
C THR A 145 11.57 -10.29 -2.41
N GLU A 146 11.33 -9.05 -2.01
CA GLU A 146 10.05 -8.40 -2.16
C GLU A 146 10.21 -6.98 -2.70
N TRP A 147 9.31 -6.61 -3.62
CA TRP A 147 9.30 -5.38 -4.37
C TRP A 147 7.93 -4.74 -4.31
N ARG A 148 7.86 -3.42 -4.28
CA ARG A 148 6.61 -2.66 -4.36
C ARG A 148 6.45 -2.02 -5.71
N ALA A 149 5.43 -2.43 -6.47
CA ALA A 149 5.01 -1.77 -7.69
C ALA A 149 3.95 -0.71 -7.36
N PHE A 150 4.28 0.55 -7.61
CA PHE A 150 3.38 1.67 -7.40
C PHE A 150 2.50 1.88 -8.63
N VAL A 151 1.19 1.97 -8.39
CA VAL A 151 0.19 2.08 -9.47
C VAL A 151 -0.67 3.32 -9.27
N ARG A 152 -0.87 4.06 -10.35
CA ARG A 152 -1.79 5.18 -10.41
C ARG A 152 -2.61 5.12 -11.70
N TYR A 153 -3.93 5.18 -11.59
CA TYR A 153 -4.87 5.08 -12.71
C TYR A 153 -4.55 3.92 -13.65
N GLY A 154 -4.31 2.73 -13.08
CA GLY A 154 -4.04 1.50 -13.82
C GLY A 154 -2.69 1.46 -14.55
N LYS A 155 -1.74 2.32 -14.19
CA LYS A 155 -0.37 2.33 -14.75
C LYS A 155 0.66 2.18 -13.64
N ILE A 156 1.57 1.20 -13.78
CA ILE A 156 2.77 1.10 -12.95
C ILE A 156 3.69 2.26 -13.37
N TRP A 157 4.14 3.05 -12.41
CA TRP A 157 5.06 4.17 -12.68
C TRP A 157 6.42 3.97 -12.00
N ASP A 158 6.52 3.09 -10.98
CA ASP A 158 7.79 2.74 -10.33
C ASP A 158 7.70 1.37 -9.67
N VAL A 159 8.85 0.71 -9.47
CA VAL A 159 8.97 -0.54 -8.71
C VAL A 159 10.23 -0.47 -7.85
N ARG A 160 10.08 -0.62 -6.52
CA ARG A 160 11.16 -0.49 -5.55
C ARG A 160 11.36 -1.77 -4.74
N PRO A 161 12.60 -2.22 -4.56
CA PRO A 161 12.90 -3.29 -3.61
C PRO A 161 12.73 -2.78 -2.19
N TYR A 162 12.16 -3.58 -1.30
CA TYR A 162 12.06 -3.22 0.12
C TYR A 162 12.50 -4.33 1.07
N ARG A 163 12.72 -5.55 0.55
CA ARG A 163 13.17 -6.68 1.36
C ARG A 163 13.95 -7.71 0.53
N GLY A 164 14.94 -8.34 1.17
CA GLY A 164 15.67 -9.48 0.62
C GLY A 164 16.81 -9.12 -0.32
N ASP A 165 17.17 -10.04 -1.20
CA ASP A 165 18.30 -9.91 -2.10
C ASP A 165 17.92 -9.14 -3.38
N TRP A 166 18.45 -7.94 -3.53
CA TRP A 166 18.19 -7.08 -4.67
C TRP A 166 18.74 -7.62 -6.02
N HIS A 167 19.58 -8.62 -6.02
CA HIS A 167 20.05 -9.30 -7.24
C HIS A 167 18.95 -10.24 -7.82
N ARG A 168 17.96 -10.60 -7.01
CA ARG A 168 16.84 -11.40 -7.43
C ARG A 168 15.75 -10.50 -8.02
N HIS A 169 15.57 -10.58 -9.33
CA HIS A 169 14.56 -9.79 -10.04
C HIS A 169 13.26 -10.56 -10.24
N PHE A 170 12.16 -9.85 -10.17
CA PHE A 170 10.83 -10.36 -10.50
C PHE A 170 10.62 -10.39 -12.03
N ASP A 171 9.70 -11.22 -12.48
CA ASP A 171 9.20 -11.21 -13.86
C ASP A 171 8.26 -10.00 -14.04
N PRO A 172 8.60 -9.00 -14.88
CA PRO A 172 7.82 -7.79 -15.06
C PRO A 172 6.43 -8.04 -15.67
N GLU A 173 6.23 -9.14 -16.40
CA GLU A 173 4.92 -9.46 -16.97
C GLU A 173 3.88 -9.73 -15.88
N VAL A 174 4.28 -10.28 -14.73
CA VAL A 174 3.35 -10.62 -13.64
C VAL A 174 2.64 -9.39 -13.08
N PRO A 175 3.33 -8.33 -12.58
CA PRO A 175 2.66 -7.13 -12.11
C PRO A 175 1.91 -6.39 -13.22
N GLU A 176 2.41 -6.37 -14.46
CA GLU A 176 1.72 -5.73 -15.58
C GLU A 176 0.38 -6.42 -15.90
N GLN A 177 0.37 -7.74 -15.93
CA GLN A 177 -0.84 -8.51 -16.14
C GLN A 177 -1.80 -8.44 -14.95
N ALA A 178 -1.28 -8.41 -13.72
CA ALA A 178 -2.08 -8.23 -12.50
C ALA A 178 -2.79 -6.86 -12.52
N VAL A 179 -2.09 -5.77 -12.84
CA VAL A 179 -2.70 -4.44 -12.99
C VAL A 179 -3.79 -4.44 -14.06
N LYS A 180 -3.55 -5.05 -15.22
CA LYS A 180 -4.55 -5.16 -16.30
C LYS A 180 -5.78 -5.97 -15.89
N ALA A 181 -5.59 -6.98 -15.02
CA ALA A 181 -6.67 -7.85 -14.55
C ALA A 181 -7.51 -7.20 -13.45
N PHE A 182 -6.93 -6.34 -12.63
CA PHE A 182 -7.56 -5.71 -11.48
C PHE A 182 -8.50 -4.58 -11.90
N LYS A 183 -9.73 -4.92 -12.34
CA LYS A 183 -10.70 -3.97 -12.88
C LYS A 183 -11.34 -3.08 -11.83
N SER A 184 -11.48 -3.59 -10.61
CA SER A 184 -12.00 -2.85 -9.46
C SER A 184 -10.90 -2.07 -8.70
N ALA A 185 -9.70 -1.95 -9.29
CA ALA A 185 -8.55 -1.31 -8.65
C ALA A 185 -8.83 0.13 -8.25
N PRO A 186 -8.33 0.59 -7.08
CA PRO A 186 -8.41 1.99 -6.70
C PRO A 186 -7.55 2.88 -7.61
N ALA A 187 -7.82 4.18 -7.60
CA ALA A 187 -7.08 5.16 -8.41
C ALA A 187 -5.58 5.23 -8.09
N GLY A 188 -5.21 5.01 -6.84
CA GLY A 188 -3.84 4.91 -6.36
C GLY A 188 -3.67 3.74 -5.42
N TYR A 189 -2.68 2.88 -5.64
CA TYR A 189 -2.38 1.70 -4.81
C TYR A 189 -0.98 1.16 -5.08
N ALA A 190 -0.60 0.11 -4.36
CA ALA A 190 0.59 -0.66 -4.69
C ALA A 190 0.30 -2.16 -4.70
N ILE A 191 1.00 -2.89 -5.57
CA ILE A 191 1.10 -4.35 -5.53
C ILE A 191 2.47 -4.70 -4.98
N ASP A 192 2.52 -5.40 -3.87
CA ASP A 192 3.74 -6.02 -3.39
C ASP A 192 3.96 -7.34 -4.11
N ILE A 193 5.16 -7.54 -4.62
CA ILE A 193 5.57 -8.66 -5.46
C ILE A 193 6.72 -9.37 -4.76
N GLY A 194 6.62 -10.68 -4.62
CA GLY A 194 7.69 -11.50 -4.09
C GLY A 194 8.24 -12.46 -5.12
N VAL A 195 9.54 -12.74 -5.04
CA VAL A 195 10.20 -13.79 -5.81
C VAL A 195 10.49 -14.95 -4.86
N THR A 196 9.97 -16.13 -5.16
CA THR A 196 10.18 -17.32 -4.33
C THR A 196 11.56 -17.89 -4.54
N GLU A 197 12.01 -18.81 -3.64
CA GLU A 197 13.26 -19.58 -3.80
C GLU A 197 13.33 -20.31 -5.16
N LYS A 198 12.18 -20.67 -5.72
CA LYS A 198 12.08 -21.33 -7.04
C LYS A 198 12.08 -20.35 -8.22
N GLY A 199 12.23 -19.04 -7.96
CA GLY A 199 12.23 -17.99 -8.97
C GLY A 199 10.84 -17.61 -9.49
N GLN A 200 9.76 -18.04 -8.85
CA GLN A 200 8.41 -17.64 -9.23
C GLN A 200 8.11 -16.23 -8.72
N THR A 201 7.57 -15.38 -9.56
CA THR A 201 7.06 -14.05 -9.20
C THR A 201 5.58 -14.16 -8.84
N LEU A 202 5.22 -13.74 -7.63
CA LEU A 202 3.85 -13.79 -7.13
C LEU A 202 3.48 -12.49 -6.42
N PRO A 203 2.23 -12.01 -6.53
CA PRO A 203 1.73 -10.96 -5.65
C PRO A 203 1.73 -11.41 -4.19
N VAL A 204 2.28 -10.55 -3.33
CA VAL A 204 2.30 -10.75 -1.87
C VAL A 204 0.99 -10.22 -1.28
N GLU A 205 0.68 -8.95 -1.57
CA GLU A 205 -0.54 -8.27 -1.12
C GLU A 205 -0.81 -7.01 -1.94
N ILE A 206 -2.02 -6.44 -1.79
CA ILE A 206 -2.39 -5.13 -2.31
C ILE A 206 -2.37 -4.14 -1.14
N ASN A 207 -1.76 -2.98 -1.34
CA ASN A 207 -1.72 -1.90 -0.37
C ASN A 207 -2.49 -0.68 -0.88
N ASP A 208 -3.44 -0.18 -0.09
CA ASP A 208 -4.23 0.99 -0.43
C ASP A 208 -3.38 2.27 -0.51
N GLY A 209 -3.62 3.09 -1.53
CA GLY A 209 -2.80 4.24 -1.89
C GLY A 209 -2.83 5.41 -0.90
N PHE A 210 -3.73 5.44 0.06
CA PHE A 210 -3.82 6.57 1.00
C PHE A 210 -2.69 6.60 2.05
N ALA A 211 -1.97 5.50 2.28
CA ALA A 211 -0.92 5.40 3.31
C ALA A 211 0.16 4.36 2.94
N LEU A 212 0.79 4.54 1.80
CA LEU A 212 1.86 3.66 1.32
C LEU A 212 3.23 3.99 1.94
N GLY A 213 4.09 3.00 2.14
CA GLY A 213 5.53 3.22 2.30
C GLY A 213 6.16 3.63 0.97
N CYS A 214 7.03 4.64 0.95
CA CYS A 214 7.58 5.19 -0.30
C CYS A 214 8.77 4.42 -0.86
N TYR A 215 9.59 3.80 -0.02
CA TYR A 215 10.78 3.02 -0.40
C TYR A 215 11.70 3.72 -1.42
N GLY A 216 11.87 5.05 -1.28
CA GLY A 216 12.70 5.85 -2.20
C GLY A 216 12.11 6.07 -3.60
N ALA A 217 10.80 5.91 -3.76
CA ALA A 217 10.10 6.25 -4.99
C ALA A 217 10.19 7.75 -5.30
N ASP A 218 10.03 8.13 -6.57
CA ASP A 218 10.02 9.54 -6.98
C ASP A 218 8.98 10.35 -6.19
N PRO A 219 9.39 11.46 -5.53
CA PRO A 219 8.51 12.22 -4.65
C PRO A 219 7.25 12.75 -5.33
N VAL A 220 7.38 13.25 -6.57
CA VAL A 220 6.26 13.84 -7.32
C VAL A 220 5.23 12.77 -7.66
N GLN A 221 5.68 11.63 -8.19
CA GLN A 221 4.79 10.54 -8.55
C GLN A 221 4.16 9.89 -7.31
N TYR A 222 4.92 9.82 -6.21
CA TYR A 222 4.41 9.34 -4.94
C TYR A 222 3.29 10.25 -4.40
N ALA A 223 3.51 11.58 -4.35
CA ALA A 223 2.49 12.55 -3.94
C ALA A 223 1.23 12.46 -4.82
N ARG A 224 1.40 12.28 -6.13
CA ARG A 224 0.29 12.08 -7.07
C ARG A 224 -0.49 10.79 -6.82
N THR A 225 0.18 9.73 -6.40
CA THR A 225 -0.48 8.47 -6.06
C THR A 225 -1.34 8.62 -4.81
N LEU A 226 -0.81 9.29 -3.76
CA LEU A 226 -1.57 9.61 -2.56
C LEU A 226 -2.78 10.50 -2.88
N SER A 227 -2.58 11.53 -3.73
CA SER A 227 -3.64 12.45 -4.16
C SER A 227 -4.76 11.72 -4.91
N ALA A 228 -4.40 10.89 -5.90
CA ALA A 228 -5.38 10.13 -6.68
C ALA A 228 -6.30 9.30 -5.77
N ARG A 229 -5.70 8.57 -4.82
CA ARG A 229 -6.48 7.73 -3.91
C ARG A 229 -7.32 8.53 -2.92
N TRP A 230 -6.75 9.58 -2.32
CA TRP A 230 -7.50 10.45 -1.42
C TRP A 230 -8.71 11.05 -2.12
N CYS A 231 -8.51 11.65 -3.29
CA CYS A 231 -9.56 12.32 -4.06
C CYS A 231 -10.68 11.34 -4.47
N GLU A 232 -10.32 10.12 -4.86
CA GLU A 232 -11.30 9.06 -5.13
C GLU A 232 -12.13 8.71 -3.89
N LEU A 233 -11.49 8.52 -2.72
CA LEU A 233 -12.18 8.18 -1.47
C LEU A 233 -13.16 9.25 -1.01
N VAL A 234 -12.80 10.52 -1.19
CA VAL A 234 -13.62 11.65 -0.74
C VAL A 234 -14.52 12.22 -1.84
N GLY A 235 -14.45 11.70 -3.07
CA GLY A 235 -15.31 12.08 -4.19
C GLY A 235 -15.03 13.48 -4.75
N ILE A 236 -13.76 13.92 -4.77
CA ILE A 236 -13.35 15.20 -5.34
C ILE A 236 -12.41 15.01 -6.54
N ARG A 237 -12.22 16.05 -7.32
CA ARG A 237 -11.27 16.05 -8.44
C ARG A 237 -9.83 15.98 -7.93
N ASP A 238 -9.00 15.14 -8.54
CA ASP A 238 -7.55 15.07 -8.28
C ASP A 238 -6.85 16.28 -8.94
N GLU A 239 -6.50 17.27 -8.13
CA GLU A 239 -5.78 18.47 -8.62
C GLU A 239 -4.37 18.13 -9.12
N CYS A 240 -3.77 17.02 -8.65
CA CYS A 240 -2.46 16.56 -9.11
C CYS A 240 -2.52 15.90 -10.50
N ASP A 241 -3.71 15.57 -11.02
CA ASP A 241 -3.85 14.99 -12.36
C ASP A 241 -3.74 16.04 -13.47
N THR A 242 -4.30 17.23 -13.26
CA THR A 242 -4.30 18.32 -14.23
C THR A 242 -2.92 18.94 -14.44
N TYR A 243 -2.02 18.84 -13.49
CA TYR A 243 -0.69 19.42 -13.58
C TYR A 243 0.18 18.79 -14.68
N LEU A 244 -0.04 17.52 -15.03
CA LEU A 244 0.75 16.85 -16.08
C LEU A 244 0.22 16.99 -17.50
N GLU A 245 -1.04 17.34 -17.69
CA GLU A 245 -1.53 17.75 -19.01
C GLU A 245 -0.83 19.04 -19.47
N ALA A 246 -0.40 19.89 -18.51
CA ALA A 246 0.31 21.13 -18.77
C ALA A 246 1.83 21.00 -18.88
N VAL A 247 2.40 19.90 -18.41
CA VAL A 247 3.86 19.69 -18.36
C VAL A 247 4.18 18.32 -18.95
N ASP A 248 4.54 18.32 -20.22
CA ASP A 248 5.06 17.13 -20.89
C ASP A 248 6.39 16.71 -20.26
N TRP A 249 6.29 15.82 -19.29
CA TRP A 249 7.41 15.25 -18.55
C TRP A 249 8.47 14.65 -19.49
N LYS A 250 8.06 14.00 -20.59
CA LYS A 250 9.01 13.44 -21.57
C LYS A 250 9.88 14.53 -22.21
N ASN A 251 9.33 15.70 -22.44
CA ASN A 251 10.07 16.84 -22.98
C ASN A 251 11.05 17.46 -21.97
N ARG A 252 10.81 17.31 -20.65
CA ARG A 252 11.77 17.74 -19.62
C ARG A 252 12.98 16.80 -19.48
N MET A 253 12.76 15.48 -19.60
CA MET A 253 13.82 14.49 -19.45
C MET A 253 14.67 14.33 -20.71
N HIS A 254 14.16 14.71 -21.86
CA HIS A 254 14.87 14.71 -23.13
C HIS A 254 14.69 16.03 -23.88
N PRO A 255 15.19 17.17 -23.33
CA PRO A 255 15.06 18.48 -23.98
C PRO A 255 15.80 18.58 -25.31
N HIS A 256 16.65 17.59 -25.61
CA HIS A 256 17.37 17.49 -26.88
C HIS A 256 17.21 16.07 -27.41
N GLY A 257 16.21 15.87 -28.27
CA GLY A 257 16.24 14.75 -29.19
C GLY A 257 17.57 14.84 -29.96
N SER A 258 18.54 14.00 -29.58
CA SER A 258 19.71 13.80 -30.40
C SER A 258 19.23 13.21 -31.72
N ALA A 259 19.13 14.06 -32.73
CA ALA A 259 19.24 13.63 -34.10
C ALA A 259 20.59 12.96 -34.24
N VAL A 260 20.63 11.65 -34.45
CA VAL A 260 21.66 10.91 -35.16
C VAL A 260 20.93 9.95 -36.08
#